data_f756a101437bea393737c06c7cd23ce5
#
_entry.id   f756a101437bea393737c06c7cd23ce5
#
_cell.length_a   1.000
_cell.length_b   1.000
_cell.length_c   1.000
_cell.angle_alpha   90.00
_cell.angle_beta   90.00
_cell.angle_gamma   90.00
#
_symmetry.space_group_name_H-M   'P 1'
#
loop_
_entity.id
_entity.type
_entity.pdbx_description
1 polymer ?
#
loop_
_entity_poly.entity_id
_entity_poly.type
_entity_poly.pdbx_seq_one_letter_code
_entity_poly.pdbx_strand_id
1 'polypeptide(L)'
;MSFEFIKKLPTPAEIRKELPLPAELARIKEERDAEIRDVLTGKSNKFLVIIGPCSADNEDSVCDYVNRLAKVNEKVKDKLILVPRIYTNKPRTTGEGYKGITSQPDPEKKPDFLAGLMAMRKMHIRAIKETGLTAADEMLYPENWGYVSDILSYVAIGARSVEDQQHRLTVSGFDVAAG
;
A
#
# COMPACT_ATOMS: atom_id res chain seq x y z
N MET A 1 28.67 -9.85 -16.83
CA MET A 1 28.06 -9.83 -15.49
C MET A 1 26.56 -9.94 -15.66
N SER A 2 25.89 -10.65 -14.78
CA SER A 2 24.43 -10.89 -14.90
C SER A 2 23.56 -9.77 -14.32
N PHE A 3 24.14 -8.83 -13.58
CA PHE A 3 23.47 -7.63 -13.03
C PHE A 3 24.46 -6.50 -12.77
N GLU A 4 23.93 -5.29 -12.62
CA GLU A 4 24.69 -4.07 -12.34
C GLU A 4 24.06 -3.31 -11.17
N PHE A 5 24.88 -2.79 -10.27
CA PHE A 5 24.43 -1.90 -9.20
C PHE A 5 24.30 -0.47 -9.73
N ILE A 6 23.07 0.01 -9.88
CA ILE A 6 22.79 1.32 -10.45
C ILE A 6 22.91 2.43 -9.38
N LYS A 7 22.30 2.21 -8.19
CA LYS A 7 22.21 3.23 -7.15
C LYS A 7 21.96 2.61 -5.77
N LYS A 8 22.58 3.17 -4.74
CA LYS A 8 22.21 2.87 -3.35
C LYS A 8 20.94 3.67 -2.99
N LEU A 9 19.95 2.99 -2.47
CA LEU A 9 18.72 3.61 -1.98
C LEU A 9 18.89 4.03 -0.51
N PRO A 10 18.21 5.12 -0.06
CA PRO A 10 18.07 5.43 1.35
C PRO A 10 17.37 4.27 2.09
N THR A 11 17.68 4.11 3.35
CA THR A 11 17.01 3.12 4.20
C THR A 11 15.56 3.51 4.44
N PRO A 12 14.67 2.54 4.80
CA PRO A 12 13.31 2.86 5.21
C PRO A 12 13.22 3.92 6.31
N ALA A 13 14.14 3.90 7.28
CA ALA A 13 14.19 4.89 8.36
C ALA A 13 14.48 6.30 7.84
N GLU A 14 15.39 6.45 6.88
CA GLU A 14 15.70 7.75 6.25
C GLU A 14 14.50 8.28 5.46
N ILE A 15 13.85 7.43 4.66
CA ILE A 15 12.64 7.82 3.90
C ILE A 15 11.49 8.20 4.84
N ARG A 16 11.25 7.45 5.90
CA ARG A 16 10.22 7.79 6.90
C ARG A 16 10.54 9.08 7.67
N LYS A 17 11.81 9.39 7.85
CA LYS A 17 12.23 10.66 8.45
C LYS A 17 11.99 11.85 7.52
N GLU A 18 12.20 11.66 6.20
CA GLU A 18 11.96 12.68 5.18
C GLU A 18 10.46 12.89 4.91
N LEU A 19 9.68 11.81 4.90
CA LEU A 19 8.23 11.82 4.72
C LEU A 19 7.56 11.07 5.89
N PRO A 20 7.51 11.65 7.09
CA PRO A 20 6.89 11.00 8.24
C PRO A 20 5.37 10.92 8.10
N LEU A 21 4.79 9.87 8.65
CA LEU A 21 3.35 9.84 8.89
C LEU A 21 3.04 10.77 10.08
N PRO A 22 2.20 11.81 9.92
CA PRO A 22 1.79 12.67 11.03
C PRO A 22 1.13 11.88 12.16
N ALA A 23 1.33 12.29 13.40
CA ALA A 23 0.85 11.55 14.58
C ALA A 23 -0.68 11.36 14.59
N GLU A 24 -1.44 12.34 14.11
CA GLU A 24 -2.89 12.23 13.96
C GLU A 24 -3.29 11.15 12.95
N LEU A 25 -2.53 10.99 11.86
CA LEU A 25 -2.79 9.95 10.85
C LEU A 25 -2.32 8.58 11.34
N ALA A 26 -1.27 8.51 12.15
CA ALA A 26 -0.83 7.27 12.79
C ALA A 26 -1.91 6.71 13.72
N ARG A 27 -2.61 7.57 14.48
CA ARG A 27 -3.76 7.13 15.28
C ARG A 27 -4.89 6.57 14.43
N ILE A 28 -5.22 7.22 13.32
CA ILE A 28 -6.23 6.71 12.38
C ILE A 28 -5.82 5.30 11.91
N LYS A 29 -4.54 5.13 11.57
CA LYS A 29 -4.03 3.81 11.15
C LYS A 29 -4.19 2.77 12.26
N GLU A 30 -3.80 3.07 13.49
CA GLU A 30 -3.93 2.16 14.63
C GLU A 30 -5.38 1.74 14.86
N GLU A 31 -6.33 2.67 14.80
CA GLU A 31 -7.76 2.40 14.91
C GLU A 31 -8.26 1.50 13.77
N ARG A 32 -7.85 1.79 12.53
CA ARG A 32 -8.21 0.97 11.36
C ARG A 32 -7.62 -0.43 11.40
N ASP A 33 -6.36 -0.57 11.85
CA ASP A 33 -5.71 -1.87 12.02
C ASP A 33 -6.46 -2.72 13.08
N ALA A 34 -6.91 -2.09 14.16
CA ALA A 34 -7.70 -2.76 15.19
C ALA A 34 -9.06 -3.23 14.64
N GLU A 35 -9.77 -2.39 13.89
CA GLU A 35 -11.05 -2.75 13.25
C GLU A 35 -10.89 -3.96 12.30
N ILE A 36 -9.85 -3.95 11.46
CA ILE A 36 -9.57 -5.04 10.53
C ILE A 36 -9.23 -6.33 11.30
N ARG A 37 -8.40 -6.23 12.33
CA ARG A 37 -8.05 -7.36 13.21
C ARG A 37 -9.29 -7.95 13.88
N ASP A 38 -10.21 -7.13 14.35
CA ASP A 38 -11.43 -7.58 15.00
C ASP A 38 -12.34 -8.38 14.05
N VAL A 39 -12.40 -8.01 12.78
CA VAL A 39 -13.10 -8.82 11.77
C VAL A 39 -12.41 -10.16 11.56
N LEU A 40 -11.10 -10.16 11.35
CA LEU A 40 -10.34 -11.38 11.05
C LEU A 40 -10.27 -12.36 12.24
N THR A 41 -10.41 -11.84 13.47
CA THR A 41 -10.45 -12.67 14.70
C THR A 41 -11.85 -13.02 15.17
N GLY A 42 -12.90 -12.64 14.42
CA GLY A 42 -14.29 -12.95 14.73
C GLY A 42 -14.87 -12.12 15.90
N LYS A 43 -14.20 -11.05 16.32
CA LYS A 43 -14.74 -10.12 17.35
C LYS A 43 -15.74 -9.13 16.78
N SER A 44 -15.71 -8.89 15.49
CA SER A 44 -16.63 -8.03 14.77
C SER A 44 -17.41 -8.83 13.72
N ASN A 45 -18.71 -8.56 13.60
CA ASN A 45 -19.56 -9.15 12.56
C ASN A 45 -19.57 -8.34 11.25
N LYS A 46 -18.72 -7.32 11.14
CA LYS A 46 -18.59 -6.56 9.89
C LYS A 46 -17.89 -7.41 8.84
N PHE A 47 -18.10 -7.05 7.58
CA PHE A 47 -17.44 -7.69 6.45
C PHE A 47 -16.29 -6.80 5.93
N LEU A 48 -15.10 -7.37 5.76
CA LEU A 48 -13.94 -6.66 5.21
C LEU A 48 -14.02 -6.65 3.68
N VAL A 49 -13.92 -5.46 3.09
CA VAL A 49 -13.96 -5.26 1.64
C VAL A 49 -12.74 -4.47 1.19
N ILE A 50 -11.84 -5.12 0.45
CA ILE A 50 -10.69 -4.48 -0.19
C ILE A 50 -11.07 -4.17 -1.62
N ILE A 51 -11.17 -2.88 -1.98
CA ILE A 51 -11.74 -2.46 -3.24
C ILE A 51 -10.99 -1.26 -3.84
N GLY A 52 -10.72 -1.33 -5.14
CA GLY A 52 -10.07 -0.25 -5.87
C GLY A 52 -9.64 -0.64 -7.29
N PRO A 53 -8.99 0.28 -8.00
CA PRO A 53 -8.49 0.04 -9.35
C PRO A 53 -7.39 -1.04 -9.38
N CYS A 54 -7.05 -1.50 -10.57
CA CYS A 54 -6.05 -2.55 -10.77
C CYS A 54 -4.64 -2.11 -10.34
N SER A 55 -4.28 -0.85 -10.58
CA SER A 55 -3.00 -0.26 -10.19
C SER A 55 -3.13 1.24 -10.03
N ALA A 56 -2.30 1.80 -9.13
CA ALA A 56 -2.17 3.22 -8.94
C ALA A 56 -1.07 3.76 -9.85
N ASP A 57 -1.41 4.71 -10.72
CA ASP A 57 -0.50 5.32 -11.68
C ASP A 57 -0.52 6.86 -11.62
N ASN A 58 -1.56 7.43 -11.02
CA ASN A 58 -1.72 8.87 -10.87
C ASN A 58 -2.31 9.21 -9.50
N GLU A 59 -1.62 10.04 -8.72
CA GLU A 59 -1.99 10.38 -7.36
C GLU A 59 -3.37 11.04 -7.26
N ASP A 60 -3.68 11.98 -8.17
CA ASP A 60 -4.95 12.73 -8.12
C ASP A 60 -6.14 11.82 -8.44
N SER A 61 -5.99 10.95 -9.44
CA SER A 61 -7.04 9.97 -9.80
C SER A 61 -7.30 8.98 -8.68
N VAL A 62 -6.23 8.51 -8.02
CA VAL A 62 -6.35 7.60 -6.86
C VAL A 62 -7.03 8.29 -5.69
N CYS A 63 -6.61 9.51 -5.34
CA CYS A 63 -7.20 10.26 -4.24
C CYS A 63 -8.67 10.64 -4.53
N ASP A 64 -9.03 11.00 -5.76
CA ASP A 64 -10.44 11.20 -6.14
C ASP A 64 -11.27 9.92 -5.93
N TYR A 65 -10.74 8.76 -6.37
CA TYR A 65 -11.40 7.48 -6.12
C TYR A 65 -11.60 7.21 -4.62
N VAL A 66 -10.55 7.39 -3.81
CA VAL A 66 -10.62 7.13 -2.35
C VAL A 66 -11.57 8.12 -1.66
N ASN A 67 -11.61 9.38 -2.10
CA ASN A 67 -12.57 10.38 -1.60
C ASN A 67 -14.03 9.99 -1.92
N ARG A 68 -14.30 9.43 -3.09
CA ARG A 68 -15.65 8.87 -3.41
C ARG A 68 -15.94 7.65 -2.56
N LEU A 69 -14.96 6.77 -2.34
CA LEU A 69 -15.11 5.59 -1.50
C LEU A 69 -15.41 5.98 -0.04
N ALA A 70 -14.77 7.04 0.48
CA ALA A 70 -15.05 7.55 1.81
C ALA A 70 -16.51 7.98 1.99
N LYS A 71 -17.12 8.60 0.97
CA LYS A 71 -18.55 8.94 0.99
C LYS A 71 -19.47 7.69 1.01
N VAL A 72 -19.03 6.61 0.38
CA VAL A 72 -19.73 5.31 0.46
C VAL A 72 -19.53 4.70 1.83
N ASN A 73 -18.30 4.77 2.39
CA ASN A 73 -18.00 4.25 3.71
C ASN A 73 -18.94 4.79 4.79
N GLU A 74 -19.27 6.09 4.75
CA GLU A 74 -20.20 6.70 5.70
C GLU A 74 -21.60 6.02 5.70
N LYS A 75 -22.00 5.44 4.58
CA LYS A 75 -23.31 4.79 4.42
C LYS A 75 -23.30 3.32 4.83
N VAL A 76 -22.14 2.68 4.91
CA VAL A 76 -22.02 1.23 5.10
C VAL A 76 -21.13 0.82 6.27
N LYS A 77 -20.51 1.78 6.95
CA LYS A 77 -19.54 1.53 8.04
C LYS A 77 -20.09 0.77 9.25
N ASP A 78 -21.40 0.66 9.37
CA ASP A 78 -22.07 -0.18 10.36
C ASP A 78 -21.93 -1.68 10.05
N LYS A 79 -21.77 -2.05 8.77
CA LYS A 79 -21.71 -3.44 8.29
C LYS A 79 -20.40 -3.80 7.60
N LEU A 80 -19.74 -2.83 6.98
CA LEU A 80 -18.56 -3.05 6.18
C LEU A 80 -17.36 -2.27 6.73
N ILE A 81 -16.17 -2.85 6.58
CA ILE A 81 -14.90 -2.14 6.68
C ILE A 81 -14.34 -2.03 5.27
N LEU A 82 -14.37 -0.83 4.70
CA LEU A 82 -13.80 -0.58 3.37
C LEU A 82 -12.32 -0.25 3.49
N VAL A 83 -11.49 -0.98 2.75
CA VAL A 83 -10.05 -0.75 2.60
C VAL A 83 -9.78 -0.41 1.14
N PRO A 84 -9.38 0.83 0.82
CA PRO A 84 -9.01 1.20 -0.53
C PRO A 84 -7.86 0.33 -1.04
N ARG A 85 -8.01 -0.23 -2.23
CA ARG A 85 -6.92 -0.89 -2.93
C ARG A 85 -6.10 0.15 -3.69
N ILE A 86 -4.88 0.40 -3.23
CA ILE A 86 -3.92 1.32 -3.85
C ILE A 86 -2.66 0.52 -4.18
N TYR A 87 -2.70 -0.25 -5.27
CA TYR A 87 -1.58 -1.09 -5.67
C TYR A 87 -0.57 -0.27 -6.46
N THR A 88 0.59 -0.04 -5.85
CA THR A 88 1.63 0.85 -6.35
C THR A 88 2.65 0.16 -7.24
N ASN A 89 2.62 -1.15 -7.30
CA ASN A 89 3.45 -1.97 -8.17
C ASN A 89 2.60 -2.69 -9.23
N LYS A 90 3.21 -2.96 -10.39
CA LYS A 90 2.58 -3.70 -11.48
C LYS A 90 3.47 -4.87 -11.89
N PRO A 91 3.06 -6.12 -11.64
CA PRO A 91 3.82 -7.28 -12.08
C PRO A 91 3.85 -7.37 -13.59
N ARG A 92 5.06 -7.57 -14.16
CA ARG A 92 5.30 -7.69 -15.60
C ARG A 92 6.18 -8.90 -15.88
N THR A 93 5.60 -9.95 -16.42
CA THR A 93 6.31 -11.20 -16.73
C THR A 93 7.39 -10.98 -17.80
N THR A 94 7.11 -10.17 -18.82
CA THR A 94 8.08 -9.86 -19.89
C THR A 94 9.03 -8.74 -19.54
N GLY A 95 8.81 -8.03 -18.43
CA GLY A 95 9.58 -6.82 -18.06
C GLY A 95 9.23 -5.57 -18.88
N GLU A 96 8.31 -5.66 -19.84
CA GLU A 96 7.88 -4.54 -20.69
C GLU A 96 6.65 -3.82 -20.12
N GLY A 97 6.48 -2.55 -20.51
CA GLY A 97 5.35 -1.70 -20.13
C GLY A 97 5.49 -1.08 -18.75
N TYR A 98 4.49 -0.30 -18.37
CA TYR A 98 4.44 0.45 -17.12
C TYR A 98 4.49 -0.48 -15.89
N LYS A 99 5.39 -0.18 -14.94
CA LYS A 99 5.71 -1.04 -13.78
C LYS A 99 5.09 -0.59 -12.45
N GLY A 100 4.23 0.41 -12.47
CA GLY A 100 3.62 1.01 -11.29
C GLY A 100 4.37 2.23 -10.78
N ILE A 101 3.69 3.04 -9.96
CA ILE A 101 4.20 4.32 -9.48
C ILE A 101 5.49 4.17 -8.66
N THR A 102 5.66 3.06 -7.94
CA THR A 102 6.88 2.80 -7.16
C THR A 102 8.14 2.67 -8.03
N SER A 103 8.01 2.10 -9.23
CA SER A 103 9.15 1.94 -10.15
C SER A 103 9.27 3.10 -11.13
N GLN A 104 8.15 3.69 -11.53
CA GLN A 104 8.07 4.69 -12.58
C GLN A 104 6.97 5.71 -12.24
N PRO A 105 7.26 6.70 -11.36
CA PRO A 105 6.27 7.66 -10.89
C PRO A 105 5.73 8.59 -11.98
N ASP A 106 6.48 8.77 -13.06
CA ASP A 106 6.07 9.48 -14.27
C ASP A 106 6.10 8.50 -15.45
N PRO A 107 4.94 8.10 -16.00
CA PRO A 107 4.88 7.13 -17.10
C PRO A 107 5.64 7.53 -18.35
N GLU A 108 5.84 8.85 -18.57
CA GLU A 108 6.53 9.40 -19.75
C GLU A 108 8.05 9.47 -19.57
N LYS A 109 8.57 9.22 -18.36
CA LYS A 109 9.99 9.25 -18.05
C LYS A 109 10.58 7.88 -17.81
N LYS A 110 11.92 7.82 -17.80
CA LYS A 110 12.64 6.61 -17.40
C LYS A 110 12.30 6.24 -15.96
N PRO A 111 12.31 4.95 -15.60
CA PRO A 111 12.13 4.51 -14.23
C PRO A 111 13.09 5.21 -13.25
N ASP A 112 12.53 5.69 -12.13
CA ASP A 112 13.28 6.22 -10.99
C ASP A 112 12.65 5.68 -9.70
N PHE A 113 13.26 4.65 -9.15
CA PHE A 113 12.71 3.94 -8.00
C PHE A 113 12.71 4.79 -6.71
N LEU A 114 13.70 5.68 -6.52
CA LEU A 114 13.70 6.57 -5.36
C LEU A 114 12.58 7.59 -5.43
N ALA A 115 12.41 8.24 -6.58
CA ALA A 115 11.27 9.13 -6.81
C ALA A 115 9.94 8.38 -6.65
N GLY A 116 9.88 7.13 -7.09
CA GLY A 116 8.70 6.26 -6.95
C GLY A 116 8.36 5.92 -5.50
N LEU A 117 9.34 5.59 -4.67
CA LEU A 117 9.14 5.38 -3.23
C LEU A 117 8.56 6.62 -2.55
N MET A 118 9.06 7.81 -2.89
CA MET A 118 8.55 9.06 -2.36
C MET A 118 7.12 9.35 -2.85
N ALA A 119 6.85 9.14 -4.13
CA ALA A 119 5.51 9.33 -4.71
C ALA A 119 4.48 8.37 -4.09
N MET A 120 4.82 7.10 -3.95
CA MET A 120 4.00 6.09 -3.29
C MET A 120 3.64 6.51 -1.87
N ARG A 121 4.62 6.89 -1.04
CA ARG A 121 4.35 7.32 0.34
C ARG A 121 3.46 8.56 0.40
N LYS A 122 3.75 9.57 -0.44
CA LYS A 122 2.93 10.80 -0.53
C LYS A 122 1.47 10.48 -0.82
N MET A 123 1.24 9.63 -1.81
CA MET A 123 -0.11 9.24 -2.22
C MET A 123 -0.88 8.52 -1.09
N HIS A 124 -0.26 7.55 -0.40
CA HIS A 124 -0.89 6.87 0.73
C HIS A 124 -1.17 7.83 1.89
N ILE A 125 -0.21 8.67 2.28
CA ILE A 125 -0.38 9.66 3.35
C ILE A 125 -1.50 10.65 3.01
N ARG A 126 -1.54 11.12 1.76
CA ARG A 126 -2.61 12.00 1.27
C ARG A 126 -3.98 11.31 1.33
N ALA A 127 -4.08 10.07 0.89
CA ALA A 127 -5.33 9.33 0.96
C ALA A 127 -5.85 9.21 2.40
N ILE A 128 -4.99 8.87 3.36
CA ILE A 128 -5.37 8.82 4.78
C ILE A 128 -5.79 10.22 5.28
N LYS A 129 -5.02 11.25 4.96
CA LYS A 129 -5.28 12.64 5.39
C LYS A 129 -6.63 13.16 4.90
N GLU A 130 -6.96 12.90 3.64
CA GLU A 130 -8.19 13.40 3.02
C GLU A 130 -9.43 12.61 3.45
N THR A 131 -9.29 11.34 3.82
CA THR A 131 -10.44 10.43 3.92
C THR A 131 -10.55 9.65 5.23
N GLY A 132 -9.49 9.57 6.01
CA GLY A 132 -9.44 8.67 7.17
C GLY A 132 -9.40 7.18 6.83
N LEU A 133 -9.29 6.81 5.55
CA LEU A 133 -9.19 5.42 5.11
C LEU A 133 -7.72 5.04 4.89
N THR A 134 -7.29 3.99 5.56
CA THR A 134 -6.00 3.34 5.30
C THR A 134 -6.14 2.31 4.20
N ALA A 135 -5.07 2.07 3.45
CA ALA A 135 -5.14 1.30 2.22
C ALA A 135 -4.52 -0.10 2.31
N ALA A 136 -4.82 -0.89 1.29
CA ALA A 136 -4.11 -2.11 0.93
C ALA A 136 -3.17 -1.84 -0.24
N ASP A 137 -1.94 -2.38 -0.18
CA ASP A 137 -1.04 -2.47 -1.34
C ASP A 137 -0.56 -3.91 -1.54
N GLU A 138 -0.17 -4.25 -2.77
CA GLU A 138 0.39 -5.55 -3.08
C GLU A 138 1.89 -5.58 -2.76
N MET A 139 2.30 -6.52 -1.92
CA MET A 139 3.72 -6.78 -1.68
C MET A 139 4.30 -7.59 -2.84
N LEU A 140 4.65 -6.89 -3.92
CA LEU A 140 5.33 -7.53 -5.05
C LEU A 140 6.81 -7.82 -4.74
N TYR A 141 7.44 -6.95 -3.95
CA TYR A 141 8.82 -7.06 -3.51
C TYR A 141 8.89 -6.97 -1.98
N PRO A 142 9.19 -8.07 -1.28
CA PRO A 142 9.24 -8.09 0.19
C PRO A 142 10.16 -7.04 0.81
N GLU A 143 11.27 -6.71 0.11
CA GLU A 143 12.24 -5.71 0.53
C GLU A 143 11.66 -4.31 0.69
N ASN A 144 10.54 -4.03 0.01
CA ASN A 144 9.88 -2.73 0.05
C ASN A 144 9.01 -2.53 1.29
N TRP A 145 8.73 -3.59 2.05
CA TRP A 145 7.86 -3.53 3.23
C TRP A 145 8.25 -2.40 4.21
N GLY A 146 9.54 -2.28 4.49
CA GLY A 146 10.04 -1.26 5.41
C GLY A 146 9.67 0.18 5.06
N TYR A 147 9.42 0.47 3.78
CA TYR A 147 9.06 1.82 3.32
C TYR A 147 7.58 2.16 3.51
N VAL A 148 6.72 1.18 3.77
CA VAL A 148 5.25 1.35 3.83
C VAL A 148 4.61 0.77 5.10
N SER A 149 5.38 0.11 5.95
CA SER A 149 4.88 -0.58 7.13
C SER A 149 4.10 0.31 8.11
N ASP A 150 4.41 1.60 8.13
CA ASP A 150 3.76 2.60 8.98
C ASP A 150 2.49 3.23 8.36
N ILE A 151 2.14 2.89 7.12
CA ILE A 151 1.03 3.52 6.39
C ILE A 151 -0.01 2.54 5.84
N LEU A 152 0.32 1.27 5.68
CA LEU A 152 -0.62 0.25 5.19
C LEU A 152 -1.33 -0.46 6.34
N SER A 153 -2.60 -0.78 6.15
CA SER A 153 -3.40 -1.60 7.07
C SER A 153 -3.73 -2.99 6.54
N TYR A 154 -3.43 -3.24 5.28
CA TYR A 154 -3.56 -4.56 4.67
C TYR A 154 -2.48 -4.76 3.60
N VAL A 155 -1.93 -5.97 3.53
CA VAL A 155 -0.96 -6.33 2.50
C VAL A 155 -1.52 -7.48 1.66
N ALA A 156 -1.66 -7.26 0.36
CA ALA A 156 -2.07 -8.30 -0.55
C ALA A 156 -0.85 -9.09 -1.06
N ILE A 157 -1.00 -10.41 -1.12
CA ILE A 157 -0.01 -11.31 -1.69
C ILE A 157 -0.57 -11.84 -3.01
N GLY A 158 0.09 -11.51 -4.10
CA GLY A 158 -0.31 -11.99 -5.42
C GLY A 158 -0.27 -13.51 -5.51
N ALA A 159 -1.22 -14.11 -6.23
CA ALA A 159 -1.35 -15.56 -6.34
C ALA A 159 -0.07 -16.29 -6.78
N ARG A 160 0.80 -15.62 -7.54
CA ARG A 160 2.10 -16.15 -7.97
C ARG A 160 3.20 -16.07 -6.92
N SER A 161 2.97 -15.34 -5.85
CA SER A 161 3.96 -15.09 -4.77
C SER A 161 3.66 -15.90 -3.49
N VAL A 162 2.51 -16.56 -3.40
CA VAL A 162 2.11 -17.28 -2.18
C VAL A 162 3.00 -18.49 -1.86
N GLU A 163 3.71 -19.03 -2.83
CA GLU A 163 4.65 -20.16 -2.66
C GLU A 163 6.10 -19.70 -2.44
N ASP A 164 6.39 -18.41 -2.69
CA ASP A 164 7.73 -17.86 -2.52
C ASP A 164 8.12 -17.75 -1.04
N GLN A 165 9.27 -18.32 -0.68
CA GLN A 165 9.72 -18.39 0.71
C GLN A 165 9.98 -17.02 1.32
N GLN A 166 10.44 -16.07 0.53
CA GLN A 166 10.76 -14.72 1.01
C GLN A 166 9.48 -13.94 1.34
N HIS A 167 8.43 -14.05 0.50
CA HIS A 167 7.10 -13.50 0.80
C HIS A 167 6.52 -14.13 2.06
N ARG A 168 6.54 -15.46 2.18
CA ARG A 168 6.00 -16.18 3.33
C ARG A 168 6.69 -15.80 4.63
N LEU A 169 8.02 -15.73 4.63
CA LEU A 169 8.81 -15.32 5.79
C LEU A 169 8.48 -13.88 6.20
N THR A 170 8.45 -12.96 5.25
CA THR A 170 8.17 -11.55 5.51
C THR A 170 6.78 -11.34 6.07
N VAL A 171 5.76 -11.97 5.47
CA VAL A 171 4.36 -11.89 5.93
C VAL A 171 4.19 -12.45 7.35
N SER A 172 4.93 -13.49 7.71
CA SER A 172 4.87 -14.07 9.07
C SER A 172 5.31 -13.09 10.16
N GLY A 173 6.02 -12.03 9.80
CA GLY A 173 6.48 -10.98 10.73
C GLY A 173 5.65 -9.70 10.69
N PHE A 174 4.52 -9.68 10.00
CA PHE A 174 3.69 -8.48 9.91
C PHE A 174 2.84 -8.24 11.16
N ASP A 175 2.71 -6.96 11.51
CA ASP A 175 1.77 -6.47 12.53
C ASP A 175 0.40 -6.13 11.93
N VAL A 176 0.27 -6.16 10.60
CA VAL A 176 -0.96 -5.84 9.85
C VAL A 176 -1.52 -7.09 9.17
N ALA A 177 -2.79 -7.01 8.79
CA ALA A 177 -3.46 -8.08 8.06
C ALA A 177 -2.82 -8.31 6.68
N ALA A 178 -2.74 -9.58 6.26
CA ALA A 178 -2.25 -9.97 4.93
C ALA A 178 -3.04 -11.13 4.35
N GLY A 179 -3.13 -11.20 3.00
CA GLY A 179 -3.80 -12.30 2.31
C GLY A 179 -3.82 -12.16 0.80
#